data_870bb9f6441a9c302917c6aa28600e0a
#
_entry.id   870bb9f6441a9c302917c6aa28600e0a
#
_cell.length_a   1.000
_cell.length_b   1.000
_cell.length_c   1.000
_cell.angle_alpha   90.00
_cell.angle_beta   90.00
_cell.angle_gamma   90.00
#
_symmetry.space_group_name_H-M   'P 1'
#
loop_
_entity.id
_entity.type
_entity.pdbx_description
1 polymer ?
#
loop_
_entity_poly.entity_id
_entity_poly.type
_entity_poly.pdbx_seq_one_letter_code
_entity_poly.pdbx_strand_id
1 'polypeptide(L)'
;MKKKIIMTLAAVVAIAVCLILAFCGKEQQEVTYDTAVVDETTISNSVTATGTIEPVTSVDVGTQVSGIVAKLFVDYNSVVKKGQVIAELDKTNLISELNIAKANLSDAQSQLKYQKANYDRYTTLYNKGLVSADEFETAQLAYRQAVETVRQRQESVAKAQTNLGYATITSPIDGVVLAKEVEEGQTVAASFSTPTLFTIAQDLTDMRVIANVDEADIGNVKEGERVSFTVDAFPEDVFQGSVTQVRQEATTTNNVVTYEVVISAPNKQLKLKPGLTANVTIYTLEKQNVLSVPNKALRFTPTAELAGKNTIKDCKGSKKVWTLNNNVFQAHPVNVGITDGVNTEILGGIAKGTRIITEMKMSGETNAPDNGAPQQESSPFAPKHPGSNKNKK
;
A
#
# COMPACT_ATOMS: atom_id res chain seq x y z
N MET A 1 100.04 10.84 -9.02
CA MET A 1 99.03 11.68 -9.73
C MET A 1 97.71 10.92 -9.88
N LYS A 2 97.62 9.64 -10.19
CA LYS A 2 96.36 8.86 -10.43
C LYS A 2 95.37 8.79 -9.24
N LYS A 3 95.86 8.72 -7.97
CA LYS A 3 94.91 8.71 -6.79
C LYS A 3 94.22 10.00 -6.50
N LYS A 4 94.79 11.19 -6.83
CA LYS A 4 94.11 12.50 -6.63
C LYS A 4 93.06 12.74 -7.67
N ILE A 5 93.18 12.25 -8.88
CA ILE A 5 92.19 12.38 -9.98
C ILE A 5 90.99 11.49 -9.69
N ILE A 6 91.15 10.31 -9.09
CA ILE A 6 90.02 9.43 -8.70
C ILE A 6 89.17 10.06 -7.54
N MET A 7 89.86 10.70 -6.59
CA MET A 7 89.15 11.38 -5.46
C MET A 7 88.34 12.60 -5.92
N THR A 8 88.88 13.39 -6.89
CA THR A 8 88.11 14.55 -7.42
C THR A 8 86.94 14.11 -8.27
N LEU A 9 87.06 13.00 -9.03
CA LEU A 9 85.94 12.45 -9.80
C LEU A 9 84.87 11.90 -8.90
N ALA A 10 85.21 11.22 -7.81
CA ALA A 10 84.26 10.71 -6.81
C ALA A 10 83.50 11.84 -6.09
N ALA A 11 84.17 12.99 -5.78
CA ALA A 11 83.53 14.14 -5.17
C ALA A 11 82.54 14.84 -6.12
N VAL A 12 82.89 14.93 -7.42
CA VAL A 12 81.97 15.51 -8.43
C VAL A 12 80.75 14.64 -8.65
N VAL A 13 80.93 13.33 -8.67
CA VAL A 13 79.77 12.40 -8.77
C VAL A 13 78.88 12.46 -7.52
N ALA A 14 79.49 12.57 -6.33
CA ALA A 14 78.71 12.72 -5.09
C ALA A 14 77.89 14.04 -5.04
N ILE A 15 78.51 15.14 -5.55
CA ILE A 15 77.80 16.46 -5.65
C ILE A 15 76.71 16.37 -6.71
N ALA A 16 76.92 15.71 -7.83
CA ALA A 16 75.90 15.52 -8.88
C ALA A 16 74.72 14.66 -8.38
N VAL A 17 74.99 13.59 -7.62
CA VAL A 17 73.94 12.76 -7.00
C VAL A 17 73.18 13.53 -5.91
N CYS A 18 73.85 14.35 -5.11
CA CYS A 18 73.17 15.22 -4.13
C CYS A 18 72.32 16.33 -4.84
N LEU A 19 72.79 16.86 -5.95
CA LEU A 19 71.99 17.82 -6.76
C LEU A 19 70.81 17.15 -7.45
N ILE A 20 70.94 15.90 -7.93
CA ILE A 20 69.84 15.12 -8.49
C ILE A 20 68.84 14.77 -7.42
N LEU A 21 69.25 14.38 -6.22
CA LEU A 21 68.37 14.11 -5.09
C LEU A 21 67.71 15.38 -4.52
N ALA A 22 68.37 16.53 -4.58
CA ALA A 22 67.76 17.83 -4.18
C ALA A 22 66.83 18.39 -5.25
N PHE A 23 67.01 17.99 -6.53
CA PHE A 23 66.14 18.38 -7.67
C PHE A 23 65.06 17.33 -7.95
N CYS A 24 65.09 16.15 -7.28
CA CYS A 24 63.95 15.23 -7.27
C CYS A 24 62.84 15.89 -6.46
N GLY A 25 62.22 16.88 -7.08
CA GLY A 25 61.24 17.77 -6.51
C GLY A 25 60.07 16.93 -5.97
N LYS A 26 59.61 17.30 -4.84
CA LYS A 26 58.28 16.99 -4.34
C LYS A 26 57.30 17.05 -5.51
N GLU A 27 56.83 15.88 -5.99
CA GLU A 27 55.67 15.87 -6.87
C GLU A 27 54.58 16.66 -6.18
N GLN A 28 54.23 17.81 -6.76
CA GLN A 28 53.09 18.57 -6.34
C GLN A 28 51.86 17.69 -6.70
N GLN A 29 51.31 17.02 -5.72
CA GLN A 29 50.03 16.35 -5.87
C GLN A 29 49.03 17.43 -6.30
N GLU A 30 48.57 17.37 -7.54
CA GLU A 30 47.48 18.22 -8.02
C GLU A 30 46.20 17.84 -7.29
N VAL A 31 45.69 18.76 -6.52
CA VAL A 31 44.39 18.62 -5.84
C VAL A 31 43.30 19.05 -6.80
N THR A 32 42.41 18.12 -7.14
CA THR A 32 41.21 18.44 -7.93
C THR A 32 40.05 18.74 -7.00
N TYR A 33 39.23 19.70 -7.38
CA TYR A 33 38.08 20.16 -6.61
C TYR A 33 36.81 19.86 -7.38
N ASP A 34 35.93 19.01 -6.77
CA ASP A 34 34.59 18.86 -7.30
C ASP A 34 33.75 20.05 -6.85
N THR A 35 33.06 20.67 -7.81
CA THR A 35 32.25 21.85 -7.56
C THR A 35 30.81 21.64 -8.01
N ALA A 36 29.86 22.22 -7.28
CA ALA A 36 28.46 22.33 -7.66
C ALA A 36 28.08 23.80 -7.83
N VAL A 37 27.10 24.06 -8.68
CA VAL A 37 26.53 25.41 -8.83
C VAL A 37 25.28 25.48 -7.96
N VAL A 38 25.14 26.56 -7.20
CA VAL A 38 23.94 26.87 -6.44
C VAL A 38 22.83 27.22 -7.42
N ASP A 39 21.78 26.36 -7.48
CA ASP A 39 20.66 26.54 -8.40
C ASP A 39 19.32 26.31 -7.71
N GLU A 40 18.26 26.74 -8.37
CA GLU A 40 16.90 26.48 -7.91
C GLU A 40 16.48 25.06 -8.30
N THR A 41 16.12 24.26 -7.32
CA THR A 41 15.63 22.90 -7.52
C THR A 41 14.35 22.67 -6.72
N THR A 42 13.67 21.58 -7.00
CA THR A 42 12.57 21.10 -6.15
C THR A 42 13.16 20.20 -5.07
N ILE A 43 12.89 20.52 -3.81
CA ILE A 43 13.24 19.69 -2.66
C ILE A 43 11.97 19.05 -2.17
N SER A 44 11.95 17.73 -2.09
CA SER A 44 10.79 16.96 -1.64
C SER A 44 11.19 15.89 -0.65
N ASN A 45 10.43 15.78 0.43
CA ASN A 45 10.48 14.61 1.31
C ASN A 45 9.38 13.66 0.89
N SER A 46 9.70 12.39 0.82
CA SER A 46 8.73 11.37 0.44
C SER A 46 8.81 10.16 1.38
N VAL A 47 7.67 9.53 1.55
CA VAL A 47 7.51 8.25 2.23
C VAL A 47 7.18 7.21 1.17
N THR A 48 7.86 6.07 1.21
CA THR A 48 7.61 4.94 0.32
C THR A 48 6.82 3.87 1.03
N ALA A 49 5.85 3.29 0.35
CA ALA A 49 5.02 2.22 0.88
C ALA A 49 4.62 1.24 -0.22
N THR A 50 4.23 0.04 0.15
CA THR A 50 3.61 -0.92 -0.77
C THR A 50 2.12 -1.00 -0.48
N GLY A 51 1.33 -1.23 -1.53
CA GLY A 51 -0.12 -1.32 -1.38
C GLY A 51 -0.75 -2.23 -2.42
N THR A 52 -2.06 -2.42 -2.30
CA THR A 52 -2.87 -3.17 -3.25
C THR A 52 -3.87 -2.25 -3.95
N ILE A 53 -4.13 -2.54 -5.22
CA ILE A 53 -5.13 -1.82 -6.00
C ILE A 53 -6.47 -2.49 -5.82
N GLU A 54 -7.48 -1.68 -5.46
CA GLU A 54 -8.85 -2.12 -5.27
C GLU A 54 -9.83 -1.18 -5.97
N PRO A 55 -11.03 -1.67 -6.35
CA PRO A 55 -12.11 -0.76 -6.76
C PRO A 55 -12.54 0.11 -5.56
N VAL A 56 -13.01 1.32 -5.82
CA VAL A 56 -13.55 2.20 -4.77
C VAL A 56 -14.74 1.55 -4.09
N THR A 57 -15.60 0.88 -4.87
CA THR A 57 -16.76 0.16 -4.34
C THR A 57 -16.79 -1.25 -4.90
N SER A 58 -16.73 -2.25 -4.02
CA SER A 58 -16.99 -3.65 -4.32
C SER A 58 -17.96 -4.24 -3.31
N VAL A 59 -18.76 -5.20 -3.75
CA VAL A 59 -19.74 -5.89 -2.90
C VAL A 59 -19.62 -7.39 -3.12
N ASP A 60 -19.49 -8.11 -2.00
CA ASP A 60 -19.56 -9.57 -1.98
C ASP A 60 -21.01 -10.00 -1.90
N VAL A 61 -21.44 -10.78 -2.89
CA VAL A 61 -22.78 -11.31 -2.99
C VAL A 61 -22.77 -12.77 -2.55
N GLY A 62 -23.52 -13.05 -1.51
CA GLY A 62 -23.67 -14.40 -0.95
C GLY A 62 -25.12 -14.88 -0.94
N THR A 63 -25.37 -16.03 -0.31
CA THR A 63 -26.72 -16.57 -0.12
C THR A 63 -27.09 -16.63 1.35
N GLN A 64 -28.38 -16.42 1.66
CA GLN A 64 -28.94 -16.54 3.01
C GLN A 64 -29.63 -17.91 3.22
N VAL A 65 -29.74 -18.74 2.18
CA VAL A 65 -30.34 -20.07 2.24
C VAL A 65 -29.35 -21.10 1.69
N SER A 66 -29.35 -22.27 2.30
CA SER A 66 -28.56 -23.40 1.82
C SER A 66 -29.27 -24.13 0.68
N GLY A 67 -28.49 -24.60 -0.28
CA GLY A 67 -29.03 -25.32 -1.44
C GLY A 67 -27.94 -25.69 -2.43
N ILE A 68 -28.36 -26.34 -3.51
CA ILE A 68 -27.50 -26.64 -4.67
C ILE A 68 -27.64 -25.50 -5.68
N VAL A 69 -26.54 -25.03 -6.25
CA VAL A 69 -26.57 -24.06 -7.35
C VAL A 69 -27.15 -24.73 -8.59
N ALA A 70 -28.37 -24.36 -8.94
CA ALA A 70 -29.06 -24.96 -10.07
C ALA A 70 -28.58 -24.35 -11.40
N LYS A 71 -28.35 -23.03 -11.42
CA LYS A 71 -27.95 -22.32 -12.65
C LYS A 71 -27.18 -21.04 -12.34
N LEU A 72 -26.19 -20.76 -13.17
CA LEU A 72 -25.45 -19.50 -13.20
C LEU A 72 -25.80 -18.73 -14.48
N PHE A 73 -26.05 -17.43 -14.37
CA PHE A 73 -26.42 -16.56 -15.50
C PHE A 73 -25.31 -15.60 -15.92
N VAL A 74 -24.23 -15.54 -15.13
CA VAL A 74 -23.09 -14.66 -15.34
C VAL A 74 -21.79 -15.42 -15.12
N ASP A 75 -20.73 -14.93 -15.74
CA ASP A 75 -19.38 -15.44 -15.58
C ASP A 75 -18.41 -14.29 -15.27
N TYR A 76 -17.12 -14.59 -15.10
CA TYR A 76 -16.08 -13.57 -14.90
C TYR A 76 -16.19 -12.44 -15.94
N ASN A 77 -15.95 -11.21 -15.51
CA ASN A 77 -16.00 -10.00 -16.34
C ASN A 77 -17.37 -9.68 -16.96
N SER A 78 -18.45 -10.37 -16.57
CA SER A 78 -19.81 -10.06 -17.03
C SER A 78 -20.26 -8.73 -16.44
N VAL A 79 -20.84 -7.87 -17.27
CA VAL A 79 -21.48 -6.63 -16.84
C VAL A 79 -22.89 -6.96 -16.32
N VAL A 80 -23.20 -6.52 -15.11
CA VAL A 80 -24.47 -6.76 -14.44
C VAL A 80 -25.14 -5.46 -14.02
N LYS A 81 -26.47 -5.49 -13.97
CA LYS A 81 -27.28 -4.38 -13.47
C LYS A 81 -27.87 -4.72 -12.10
N LYS A 82 -28.10 -3.69 -11.29
CA LYS A 82 -28.79 -3.83 -10.01
C LYS A 82 -30.14 -4.54 -10.18
N GLY A 83 -30.36 -5.60 -9.38
CA GLY A 83 -31.56 -6.43 -9.47
C GLY A 83 -31.52 -7.52 -10.56
N GLN A 84 -30.49 -7.57 -11.39
CA GLN A 84 -30.33 -8.63 -12.38
C GLN A 84 -30.04 -9.96 -11.66
N VAL A 85 -30.73 -11.03 -12.08
CA VAL A 85 -30.46 -12.39 -11.59
C VAL A 85 -29.10 -12.87 -12.07
N ILE A 86 -28.26 -13.28 -11.14
CA ILE A 86 -26.89 -13.77 -11.42
C ILE A 86 -26.73 -15.25 -11.15
N ALA A 87 -27.51 -15.81 -10.19
CA ALA A 87 -27.54 -17.24 -9.91
C ALA A 87 -28.91 -17.68 -9.37
N GLU A 88 -29.18 -18.94 -9.45
CA GLU A 88 -30.39 -19.57 -8.93
C GLU A 88 -30.04 -20.86 -8.22
N LEU A 89 -30.53 -21.01 -6.98
CA LEU A 89 -30.45 -22.25 -6.21
C LEU A 89 -31.63 -23.16 -6.55
N ASP A 90 -31.47 -24.47 -6.31
CA ASP A 90 -32.56 -25.40 -6.43
C ASP A 90 -33.69 -25.05 -5.45
N LYS A 91 -34.85 -24.74 -5.99
CA LYS A 91 -36.04 -24.29 -5.26
C LYS A 91 -36.96 -25.40 -4.80
N THR A 92 -36.67 -26.66 -5.17
CA THR A 92 -37.59 -27.80 -4.98
C THR A 92 -38.03 -27.94 -3.51
N ASN A 93 -37.10 -27.93 -2.58
CA ASN A 93 -37.38 -28.02 -1.14
C ASN A 93 -38.11 -26.78 -0.61
N LEU A 94 -37.68 -25.58 -1.03
CA LEU A 94 -38.27 -24.31 -0.59
C LEU A 94 -39.71 -24.13 -1.11
N ILE A 95 -40.00 -24.60 -2.31
CA ILE A 95 -41.38 -24.64 -2.85
C ILE A 95 -42.21 -25.59 -2.06
N SER A 96 -41.70 -26.77 -1.68
CA SER A 96 -42.39 -27.75 -0.87
C SER A 96 -42.72 -27.18 0.54
N GLU A 97 -41.75 -26.51 1.18
CA GLU A 97 -41.98 -25.83 2.47
C GLU A 97 -43.05 -24.75 2.38
N LEU A 98 -43.01 -23.91 1.30
CA LEU A 98 -44.05 -22.90 1.07
C LEU A 98 -45.43 -23.52 0.87
N ASN A 99 -45.54 -24.65 0.15
CA ASN A 99 -46.80 -25.35 -0.05
C ASN A 99 -47.34 -25.94 1.25
N ILE A 100 -46.48 -26.50 2.09
CA ILE A 100 -46.86 -26.99 3.43
C ILE A 100 -47.35 -25.81 4.30
N ALA A 101 -46.64 -24.69 4.32
CA ALA A 101 -47.06 -23.52 5.07
C ALA A 101 -48.43 -22.98 4.60
N LYS A 102 -48.68 -22.94 3.29
CA LYS A 102 -49.98 -22.56 2.70
C LYS A 102 -51.10 -23.53 3.09
N ALA A 103 -50.85 -24.84 3.08
CA ALA A 103 -51.82 -25.81 3.49
C ALA A 103 -52.21 -25.63 4.96
N ASN A 104 -51.23 -25.46 5.87
CA ASN A 104 -51.47 -25.17 7.28
C ASN A 104 -52.25 -23.89 7.52
N LEU A 105 -52.01 -22.84 6.70
CA LEU A 105 -52.80 -21.61 6.76
C LEU A 105 -54.27 -21.86 6.34
N SER A 106 -54.48 -22.65 5.29
CA SER A 106 -55.84 -22.97 4.80
C SER A 106 -56.62 -23.76 5.86
N ASP A 107 -55.94 -24.69 6.56
CA ASP A 107 -56.55 -25.42 7.69
C ASP A 107 -56.96 -24.47 8.83
N ALA A 108 -56.02 -23.60 9.25
CA ALA A 108 -56.28 -22.62 10.30
C ALA A 108 -57.42 -21.65 9.93
N GLN A 109 -57.50 -21.24 8.65
CA GLN A 109 -58.64 -20.42 8.15
C GLN A 109 -59.95 -21.14 8.19
N SER A 110 -59.99 -22.42 7.90
CA SER A 110 -61.19 -23.28 8.00
C SER A 110 -61.65 -23.40 9.46
N GLN A 111 -60.69 -23.63 10.38
CA GLN A 111 -60.98 -23.63 11.81
C GLN A 111 -61.48 -22.30 12.33
N LEU A 112 -60.89 -21.19 11.89
CA LEU A 112 -61.38 -19.84 12.25
C LEU A 112 -62.81 -19.63 11.78
N LYS A 113 -63.14 -20.04 10.55
CA LYS A 113 -64.52 -19.92 10.02
C LYS A 113 -65.51 -20.69 10.89
N TYR A 114 -65.13 -21.91 11.33
CA TYR A 114 -65.98 -22.69 12.23
C TYR A 114 -66.14 -22.00 13.59
N GLN A 115 -65.07 -21.58 14.24
CA GLN A 115 -65.11 -20.93 15.55
C GLN A 115 -65.84 -19.60 15.51
N LYS A 116 -65.70 -18.85 14.42
CA LYS A 116 -66.48 -17.62 14.23
C LYS A 116 -68.00 -17.91 14.18
N ALA A 117 -68.42 -18.87 13.36
CA ALA A 117 -69.83 -19.25 13.29
C ALA A 117 -70.37 -19.73 14.63
N ASN A 118 -69.54 -20.43 15.41
CA ASN A 118 -69.88 -20.88 16.75
C ASN A 118 -70.03 -19.70 17.73
N TYR A 119 -69.07 -18.76 17.75
CA TYR A 119 -69.12 -17.55 18.57
C TYR A 119 -70.34 -16.68 18.21
N ASP A 120 -70.66 -16.48 16.94
CA ASP A 120 -71.79 -15.71 16.48
C ASP A 120 -73.13 -16.37 16.97
N ARG A 121 -73.20 -17.69 16.98
CA ARG A 121 -74.34 -18.45 17.50
C ARG A 121 -74.47 -18.29 19.02
N TYR A 122 -73.39 -18.45 19.79
CA TYR A 122 -73.40 -18.30 21.25
C TYR A 122 -73.70 -16.84 21.65
N THR A 123 -73.25 -15.85 20.91
CA THR A 123 -73.58 -14.46 21.09
C THR A 123 -75.08 -14.24 20.98
N THR A 124 -75.74 -14.88 19.99
CA THR A 124 -77.19 -14.75 19.79
C THR A 124 -77.99 -15.46 20.93
N LEU A 125 -77.52 -16.61 21.39
CA LEU A 125 -78.16 -17.37 22.48
C LEU A 125 -77.96 -16.66 23.82
N TYR A 126 -76.80 -16.14 24.11
CA TYR A 126 -76.51 -15.35 25.33
C TYR A 126 -77.37 -14.09 25.44
N ASN A 127 -77.52 -13.35 24.36
CA ASN A 127 -78.40 -12.17 24.30
C ASN A 127 -79.90 -12.53 24.53
N LYS A 128 -80.28 -13.80 24.32
CA LYS A 128 -81.61 -14.29 24.60
C LYS A 128 -81.74 -14.98 25.99
N GLY A 129 -80.67 -15.04 26.79
CA GLY A 129 -80.63 -15.66 28.10
C GLY A 129 -80.70 -17.19 28.05
N LEU A 130 -80.30 -17.81 26.93
CA LEU A 130 -80.45 -19.30 26.71
C LEU A 130 -79.17 -20.08 26.98
N VAL A 131 -78.03 -19.36 27.26
CA VAL A 131 -76.75 -20.00 27.64
C VAL A 131 -76.11 -19.26 28.79
N SER A 132 -75.21 -19.89 29.54
CA SER A 132 -74.45 -19.26 30.65
C SER A 132 -73.36 -18.30 30.14
N ALA A 133 -72.91 -17.40 31.03
CA ALA A 133 -71.76 -16.53 30.74
C ALA A 133 -70.49 -17.33 30.47
N ASP A 134 -70.25 -18.42 31.16
CA ASP A 134 -69.07 -19.30 30.99
C ASP A 134 -69.03 -19.96 29.60
N GLU A 135 -70.18 -20.41 29.10
CA GLU A 135 -70.25 -21.00 27.74
C GLU A 135 -70.04 -19.99 26.68
N PHE A 136 -70.53 -18.75 26.86
CA PHE A 136 -70.30 -17.65 25.96
C PHE A 136 -68.81 -17.20 25.94
N GLU A 137 -68.20 -17.05 27.13
CA GLU A 137 -66.78 -16.69 27.26
C GLU A 137 -65.86 -17.77 26.66
N THR A 138 -66.21 -19.04 26.84
CA THR A 138 -65.50 -20.19 26.23
C THR A 138 -65.54 -20.09 24.69
N ALA A 139 -66.68 -19.81 24.08
CA ALA A 139 -66.83 -19.66 22.64
C ALA A 139 -66.06 -18.41 22.13
N GLN A 140 -66.09 -17.32 22.90
CA GLN A 140 -65.30 -16.10 22.59
C GLN A 140 -63.80 -16.36 22.63
N LEU A 141 -63.33 -17.08 23.67
CA LEU A 141 -61.89 -17.45 23.80
C LEU A 141 -61.47 -18.31 22.62
N ALA A 142 -62.24 -19.37 22.27
CA ALA A 142 -61.94 -20.24 21.14
C ALA A 142 -61.86 -19.46 19.80
N TYR A 143 -62.73 -18.49 19.57
CA TYR A 143 -62.68 -17.63 18.40
C TYR A 143 -61.39 -16.78 18.38
N ARG A 144 -61.05 -16.13 19.52
CA ARG A 144 -59.81 -15.34 19.62
C ARG A 144 -58.57 -16.19 19.38
N GLN A 145 -58.47 -17.38 19.94
CA GLN A 145 -57.39 -18.31 19.72
C GLN A 145 -57.26 -18.69 18.24
N ALA A 146 -58.41 -18.94 17.57
CA ALA A 146 -58.40 -19.26 16.14
C ALA A 146 -57.91 -18.07 15.28
N VAL A 147 -58.24 -16.82 15.64
CA VAL A 147 -57.73 -15.61 14.99
C VAL A 147 -56.20 -15.54 15.10
N GLU A 148 -55.66 -15.73 16.32
CA GLU A 148 -54.21 -15.70 16.55
C GLU A 148 -53.49 -16.84 15.83
N THR A 149 -54.08 -18.01 15.74
CA THR A 149 -53.52 -19.17 15.00
C THR A 149 -53.41 -18.82 13.50
N VAL A 150 -54.43 -18.22 12.90
CA VAL A 150 -54.37 -17.78 11.49
C VAL A 150 -53.21 -16.77 11.29
N ARG A 151 -53.08 -15.79 12.19
CA ARG A 151 -52.02 -14.81 12.13
C ARG A 151 -50.65 -15.48 12.17
N GLN A 152 -50.42 -16.43 13.09
CA GLN A 152 -49.18 -17.20 13.19
C GLN A 152 -48.87 -17.99 11.91
N ARG A 153 -49.90 -18.60 11.28
CA ARG A 153 -49.71 -19.34 10.02
C ARG A 153 -49.45 -18.39 8.82
N GLN A 154 -50.02 -17.19 8.83
CA GLN A 154 -49.69 -16.18 7.84
C GLN A 154 -48.21 -15.76 7.89
N GLU A 155 -47.67 -15.53 9.10
CA GLU A 155 -46.24 -15.25 9.29
C GLU A 155 -45.36 -16.43 8.83
N SER A 156 -45.80 -17.66 9.05
CA SER A 156 -45.08 -18.86 8.57
C SER A 156 -45.04 -18.92 7.03
N VAL A 157 -46.11 -18.54 6.34
CA VAL A 157 -46.13 -18.43 4.86
C VAL A 157 -45.23 -17.31 4.38
N ALA A 158 -45.28 -16.15 5.04
CA ALA A 158 -44.42 -15.02 4.68
C ALA A 158 -42.94 -15.39 4.81
N LYS A 159 -42.54 -16.07 5.89
CA LYS A 159 -41.18 -16.56 6.08
C LYS A 159 -40.75 -17.53 4.99
N ALA A 160 -41.60 -18.56 4.68
CA ALA A 160 -41.27 -19.49 3.61
C ALA A 160 -41.15 -18.82 2.22
N GLN A 161 -41.98 -17.81 1.95
CA GLN A 161 -41.93 -17.04 0.72
C GLN A 161 -40.66 -16.18 0.62
N THR A 162 -40.20 -15.59 1.73
CA THR A 162 -38.93 -14.83 1.81
C THR A 162 -37.75 -15.77 1.55
N ASN A 163 -37.73 -16.95 2.19
CA ASN A 163 -36.69 -17.95 1.96
C ASN A 163 -36.63 -18.40 0.48
N LEU A 164 -37.79 -18.58 -0.15
CA LEU A 164 -37.86 -18.91 -1.56
C LEU A 164 -37.32 -17.76 -2.43
N GLY A 165 -37.54 -16.50 -2.01
CA GLY A 165 -36.95 -15.33 -2.66
C GLY A 165 -35.43 -15.32 -2.63
N TYR A 166 -34.85 -15.71 -1.48
CA TYR A 166 -33.38 -15.80 -1.32
C TYR A 166 -32.71 -16.87 -2.18
N ALA A 167 -33.46 -17.82 -2.71
CA ALA A 167 -32.95 -18.81 -3.66
C ALA A 167 -32.68 -18.21 -5.07
N THR A 168 -33.14 -16.99 -5.34
CA THR A 168 -32.83 -16.24 -6.56
C THR A 168 -31.87 -15.14 -6.18
N ILE A 169 -30.60 -15.28 -6.58
CA ILE A 169 -29.52 -14.39 -6.21
C ILE A 169 -29.43 -13.29 -7.26
N THR A 170 -29.50 -12.05 -6.81
CA THR A 170 -29.46 -10.84 -7.68
C THR A 170 -28.31 -9.96 -7.33
N SER A 171 -27.81 -9.19 -8.32
CA SER A 171 -26.78 -8.17 -8.07
C SER A 171 -27.38 -7.00 -7.25
N PRO A 172 -26.71 -6.58 -6.15
CA PRO A 172 -27.16 -5.42 -5.36
C PRO A 172 -26.79 -4.07 -6.01
N ILE A 173 -25.83 -4.07 -6.94
CA ILE A 173 -25.29 -2.88 -7.60
C ILE A 173 -25.17 -3.10 -9.11
N ASP A 174 -25.04 -2.01 -9.86
CA ASP A 174 -24.56 -2.05 -11.24
C ASP A 174 -23.04 -2.27 -11.21
N GLY A 175 -22.47 -3.05 -12.11
CA GLY A 175 -21.02 -3.26 -12.11
C GLY A 175 -20.54 -4.43 -12.95
N VAL A 176 -19.33 -4.90 -12.63
CA VAL A 176 -18.65 -6.00 -13.29
C VAL A 176 -18.33 -7.09 -12.29
N VAL A 177 -18.58 -8.34 -12.65
CA VAL A 177 -18.22 -9.52 -11.83
C VAL A 177 -16.71 -9.70 -11.84
N LEU A 178 -16.07 -9.54 -10.69
CA LEU A 178 -14.61 -9.74 -10.51
C LEU A 178 -14.28 -11.21 -10.24
N ALA A 179 -15.03 -11.82 -9.32
CA ALA A 179 -14.82 -13.19 -8.90
C ALA A 179 -16.15 -13.97 -8.92
N LYS A 180 -16.05 -15.23 -9.26
CA LYS A 180 -17.09 -16.24 -9.18
C LYS A 180 -16.54 -17.42 -8.37
N GLU A 181 -17.04 -17.62 -7.16
CA GLU A 181 -16.52 -18.64 -6.25
C GLU A 181 -17.38 -19.88 -6.17
N VAL A 182 -18.34 -20.01 -7.08
CA VAL A 182 -19.26 -21.14 -7.15
C VAL A 182 -19.43 -21.66 -8.57
N GLU A 183 -19.77 -22.97 -8.66
CA GLU A 183 -20.06 -23.66 -9.91
C GLU A 183 -21.47 -24.26 -9.90
N GLU A 184 -22.03 -24.51 -11.11
CA GLU A 184 -23.31 -25.24 -11.22
C GLU A 184 -23.18 -26.63 -10.63
N GLY A 185 -24.17 -27.05 -9.85
CA GLY A 185 -24.19 -28.32 -9.11
C GLY A 185 -23.48 -28.28 -7.76
N GLN A 186 -22.79 -27.20 -7.41
CA GLN A 186 -22.14 -27.05 -6.12
C GLN A 186 -23.16 -26.84 -5.00
N THR A 187 -22.95 -27.50 -3.86
CA THR A 187 -23.76 -27.28 -2.65
C THR A 187 -23.19 -26.14 -1.83
N VAL A 188 -24.01 -25.16 -1.52
CA VAL A 188 -23.68 -24.02 -0.63
C VAL A 188 -24.46 -24.13 0.67
N ALA A 189 -23.77 -23.87 1.80
CA ALA A 189 -24.35 -23.94 3.14
C ALA A 189 -24.23 -22.58 3.84
N ALA A 190 -25.35 -21.98 4.19
CA ALA A 190 -25.46 -20.67 4.86
C ALA A 190 -25.70 -20.80 6.37
N SER A 191 -25.08 -21.82 7.03
CA SER A 191 -25.44 -22.13 8.43
C SER A 191 -24.68 -21.32 9.48
N PHE A 192 -23.40 -21.01 9.25
CA PHE A 192 -22.52 -20.31 10.22
C PHE A 192 -21.90 -19.03 9.66
N SER A 193 -21.66 -18.97 8.37
CA SER A 193 -21.20 -17.78 7.65
C SER A 193 -21.89 -17.74 6.30
N THR A 194 -22.13 -16.53 5.80
CA THR A 194 -22.63 -16.37 4.44
C THR A 194 -21.47 -16.61 3.48
N PRO A 195 -21.48 -17.70 2.67
CA PRO A 195 -20.44 -17.91 1.69
C PRO A 195 -20.55 -16.86 0.58
N THR A 196 -19.42 -16.26 0.21
CA THR A 196 -19.33 -15.39 -0.97
C THR A 196 -19.51 -16.25 -2.23
N LEU A 197 -20.40 -15.84 -3.11
CA LEU A 197 -20.64 -16.50 -4.39
C LEU A 197 -20.03 -15.68 -5.54
N PHE A 198 -20.16 -14.37 -5.46
CA PHE A 198 -19.63 -13.41 -6.43
C PHE A 198 -19.09 -12.19 -5.72
N THR A 199 -18.01 -11.62 -6.28
CA THR A 199 -17.55 -10.26 -5.94
C THR A 199 -17.81 -9.35 -7.14
N ILE A 200 -18.56 -8.26 -6.94
CA ILE A 200 -18.97 -7.32 -7.99
C ILE A 200 -18.37 -5.95 -7.69
N ALA A 201 -17.61 -5.40 -8.63
CA ALA A 201 -17.12 -4.02 -8.57
C ALA A 201 -18.07 -3.08 -9.32
N GLN A 202 -18.33 -1.91 -8.74
CA GLN A 202 -19.22 -0.93 -9.33
C GLN A 202 -18.62 -0.28 -10.58
N ASP A 203 -17.36 0.18 -10.47
CA ASP A 203 -16.65 0.85 -11.54
C ASP A 203 -15.15 0.50 -11.47
N LEU A 204 -14.57 0.13 -12.59
CA LEU A 204 -13.14 -0.16 -12.74
C LEU A 204 -12.35 1.05 -13.27
N THR A 205 -13.03 2.15 -13.63
CA THR A 205 -12.38 3.40 -14.06
C THR A 205 -11.92 4.26 -12.90
N ASP A 206 -12.50 4.03 -11.70
CA ASP A 206 -12.14 4.70 -10.46
C ASP A 206 -11.68 3.67 -9.43
N MET A 207 -10.37 3.61 -9.24
CA MET A 207 -9.70 2.67 -8.37
C MET A 207 -9.07 3.41 -7.18
N ARG A 208 -8.69 2.67 -6.16
CA ARG A 208 -7.89 3.15 -5.04
C ARG A 208 -6.71 2.24 -4.79
N VAL A 209 -5.62 2.79 -4.29
CA VAL A 209 -4.53 2.03 -3.70
C VAL A 209 -4.69 2.07 -2.18
N ILE A 210 -4.68 0.92 -1.54
CA ILE A 210 -4.57 0.83 -0.09
C ILE A 210 -3.10 0.54 0.21
N ALA A 211 -2.37 1.58 0.63
CA ALA A 211 -0.95 1.52 0.91
C ALA A 211 -0.72 1.31 2.42
N ASN A 212 0.19 0.38 2.75
CA ASN A 212 0.59 0.12 4.13
C ASN A 212 1.84 0.94 4.45
N VAL A 213 1.65 2.02 5.21
CA VAL A 213 2.72 2.93 5.64
C VAL A 213 3.20 2.54 7.03
N ASP A 214 4.51 2.52 7.23
CA ASP A 214 5.13 2.20 8.52
C ASP A 214 4.75 3.22 9.61
N GLU A 215 4.65 2.79 10.88
CA GLU A 215 4.38 3.64 12.04
C GLU A 215 5.39 4.80 12.17
N ALA A 216 6.65 4.58 11.77
CA ALA A 216 7.68 5.62 11.85
C ALA A 216 7.42 6.81 10.91
N ASP A 217 6.72 6.59 9.79
CA ASP A 217 6.53 7.55 8.72
C ASP A 217 5.13 8.17 8.67
N ILE A 218 4.13 7.48 9.26
CA ILE A 218 2.71 7.89 9.16
C ILE A 218 2.44 9.28 9.74
N GLY A 219 3.23 9.69 10.75
CA GLY A 219 3.10 11.01 11.37
C GLY A 219 3.31 12.19 10.41
N ASN A 220 3.97 11.95 9.28
CA ASN A 220 4.24 12.96 8.26
C ASN A 220 3.23 12.94 7.10
N VAL A 221 2.38 11.91 7.00
CA VAL A 221 1.42 11.73 5.90
C VAL A 221 0.11 12.44 6.20
N LYS A 222 -0.39 13.23 5.24
CA LYS A 222 -1.63 14.01 5.36
C LYS A 222 -2.54 13.80 4.14
N GLU A 223 -3.82 13.99 4.36
CA GLU A 223 -4.81 14.02 3.28
C GLU A 223 -4.52 15.15 2.29
N GLY A 224 -4.73 14.87 1.01
CA GLY A 224 -4.48 15.80 -0.08
C GLY A 224 -3.06 15.80 -0.64
N GLU A 225 -2.11 15.10 -0.03
CA GLU A 225 -0.74 14.98 -0.54
C GLU A 225 -0.70 14.29 -1.89
N ARG A 226 0.21 14.76 -2.74
CA ARG A 226 0.46 14.18 -4.06
C ARG A 226 1.15 12.82 -3.90
N VAL A 227 0.70 11.87 -4.68
CA VAL A 227 1.25 10.52 -4.71
C VAL A 227 1.61 10.14 -6.13
N SER A 228 2.76 9.52 -6.31
CA SER A 228 3.08 8.76 -7.51
C SER A 228 3.22 7.28 -7.17
N PHE A 229 2.76 6.42 -8.04
CA PHE A 229 2.91 4.98 -7.85
C PHE A 229 3.17 4.26 -9.17
N THR A 230 3.85 3.15 -9.08
CA THR A 230 4.04 2.20 -10.17
C THR A 230 3.43 0.87 -9.78
N VAL A 231 3.07 0.05 -10.74
CA VAL A 231 2.58 -1.30 -10.51
C VAL A 231 3.53 -2.31 -11.12
N ASP A 232 3.68 -3.47 -10.50
CA ASP A 232 4.64 -4.48 -10.96
C ASP A 232 4.34 -4.97 -12.38
N ALA A 233 3.07 -4.91 -12.80
CA ALA A 233 2.66 -5.25 -14.15
C ALA A 233 3.08 -4.22 -15.22
N PHE A 234 3.32 -2.96 -14.84
CA PHE A 234 3.70 -1.83 -15.71
C PHE A 234 4.76 -0.96 -15.01
N PRO A 235 6.01 -1.44 -14.90
CA PRO A 235 7.06 -0.74 -14.13
C PRO A 235 7.50 0.58 -14.76
N GLU A 236 7.33 0.75 -16.07
CA GLU A 236 7.67 1.99 -16.80
C GLU A 236 6.56 3.06 -16.72
N ASP A 237 5.33 2.66 -16.38
CA ASP A 237 4.20 3.57 -16.29
C ASP A 237 4.10 4.15 -14.87
N VAL A 238 4.24 5.47 -14.75
CA VAL A 238 4.04 6.18 -13.47
C VAL A 238 2.64 6.75 -13.42
N PHE A 239 1.86 6.25 -12.47
CA PHE A 239 0.51 6.73 -12.20
C PHE A 239 0.54 7.83 -11.14
N GLN A 240 -0.41 8.75 -11.23
CA GLN A 240 -0.55 9.87 -10.29
C GLN A 240 -1.85 9.72 -9.51
N GLY A 241 -1.77 10.04 -8.22
CA GLY A 241 -2.90 10.04 -7.31
C GLY A 241 -2.73 11.07 -6.21
N SER A 242 -3.64 11.04 -5.26
CA SER A 242 -3.57 11.84 -4.04
C SER A 242 -4.07 11.04 -2.85
N VAL A 243 -3.53 11.33 -1.67
CA VAL A 243 -4.04 10.75 -0.41
C VAL A 243 -5.46 11.24 -0.18
N THR A 244 -6.42 10.33 -0.14
CA THR A 244 -7.84 10.64 0.14
C THR A 244 -8.17 10.47 1.60
N GLN A 245 -7.54 9.53 2.29
CA GLN A 245 -7.80 9.22 3.69
C GLN A 245 -6.60 8.53 4.33
N VAL A 246 -6.32 8.85 5.58
CA VAL A 246 -5.40 8.12 6.45
C VAL A 246 -6.24 7.40 7.51
N ARG A 247 -6.23 6.05 7.51
CA ARG A 247 -6.99 5.27 8.48
C ARG A 247 -6.33 5.33 9.84
N GLN A 248 -7.15 5.47 10.90
CA GLN A 248 -6.65 5.59 12.28
C GLN A 248 -6.33 4.25 12.94
N GLU A 249 -6.83 3.16 12.39
CA GLU A 249 -6.60 1.82 12.90
C GLU A 249 -5.31 1.26 12.35
N ALA A 250 -4.43 0.83 13.25
CA ALA A 250 -3.17 0.17 12.90
C ALA A 250 -3.41 -1.32 12.63
N THR A 251 -2.75 -1.83 11.62
CA THR A 251 -2.70 -3.28 11.33
C THR A 251 -1.34 -3.82 11.73
N THR A 252 -1.32 -4.90 12.53
CA THR A 252 -0.08 -5.55 12.92
C THR A 252 0.06 -6.89 12.20
N THR A 253 1.04 -6.99 11.31
CA THR A 253 1.35 -8.22 10.59
C THR A 253 2.81 -8.59 10.84
N ASN A 254 3.07 -9.81 11.29
CA ASN A 254 4.43 -10.30 11.62
C ASN A 254 5.22 -9.36 12.54
N ASN A 255 4.59 -8.80 13.57
CA ASN A 255 5.16 -7.82 14.49
C ASN A 255 5.57 -6.46 13.85
N VAL A 256 5.13 -6.18 12.64
CA VAL A 256 5.29 -4.87 12.01
C VAL A 256 3.96 -4.13 12.09
N VAL A 257 3.98 -2.92 12.63
CA VAL A 257 2.81 -2.03 12.75
C VAL A 257 2.76 -1.11 11.56
N THR A 258 1.68 -1.16 10.80
CA THR A 258 1.44 -0.31 9.63
C THR A 258 0.07 0.34 9.72
N TYR A 259 -0.06 1.47 9.05
CA TYR A 259 -1.32 2.20 8.88
C TYR A 259 -1.73 2.21 7.43
N GLU A 260 -3.00 1.98 7.18
CA GLU A 260 -3.53 2.00 5.83
C GLU A 260 -3.82 3.42 5.37
N VAL A 261 -3.21 3.78 4.25
CA VAL A 261 -3.42 5.06 3.56
C VAL A 261 -4.15 4.79 2.25
N VAL A 262 -5.32 5.41 2.10
CA VAL A 262 -6.15 5.30 0.90
C VAL A 262 -5.75 6.38 -0.09
N ILE A 263 -5.43 5.97 -1.31
CA ILE A 263 -4.92 6.85 -2.36
C ILE A 263 -5.81 6.70 -3.59
N SER A 264 -6.21 7.80 -4.19
CA SER A 264 -6.97 7.79 -5.44
C SER A 264 -6.10 7.27 -6.59
N ALA A 265 -6.66 6.40 -7.42
CA ALA A 265 -5.98 5.81 -8.57
C ALA A 265 -6.89 5.83 -9.81
N PRO A 266 -7.01 6.96 -10.51
CA PRO A 266 -7.82 7.06 -11.72
C PRO A 266 -7.37 6.09 -12.80
N ASN A 267 -8.27 5.28 -13.33
CA ASN A 267 -7.98 4.18 -14.27
C ASN A 267 -8.77 4.29 -15.58
N LYS A 268 -8.78 5.46 -16.20
CA LYS A 268 -9.53 5.72 -17.45
C LYS A 268 -9.17 4.77 -18.60
N GLN A 269 -7.97 4.24 -18.61
CA GLN A 269 -7.48 3.31 -19.64
C GLN A 269 -7.69 1.83 -19.30
N LEU A 270 -8.27 1.53 -18.11
CA LEU A 270 -8.48 0.16 -17.61
C LEU A 270 -7.19 -0.69 -17.54
N LYS A 271 -6.02 -0.04 -17.40
CA LYS A 271 -4.74 -0.72 -17.21
C LYS A 271 -4.60 -1.31 -15.81
N LEU A 272 -5.10 -0.60 -14.81
CA LEU A 272 -5.06 -1.06 -13.42
C LEU A 272 -6.15 -2.12 -13.22
N LYS A 273 -5.74 -3.28 -12.70
CA LYS A 273 -6.65 -4.37 -12.34
C LYS A 273 -6.68 -4.53 -10.83
N PRO A 274 -7.84 -4.90 -10.25
CA PRO A 274 -7.92 -5.24 -8.83
C PRO A 274 -6.92 -6.32 -8.44
N GLY A 275 -6.30 -6.19 -7.28
CA GLY A 275 -5.31 -7.13 -6.77
C GLY A 275 -3.86 -6.89 -7.21
N LEU A 276 -3.59 -5.92 -8.10
CA LEU A 276 -2.21 -5.55 -8.44
C LEU A 276 -1.50 -4.92 -7.26
N THR A 277 -0.22 -5.27 -7.08
CA THR A 277 0.66 -4.60 -6.12
C THR A 277 1.15 -3.28 -6.69
N ALA A 278 1.09 -2.24 -5.87
CA ALA A 278 1.57 -0.90 -6.19
C ALA A 278 2.73 -0.50 -5.27
N ASN A 279 3.79 0.05 -5.87
CA ASN A 279 4.89 0.70 -5.16
C ASN A 279 4.60 2.20 -5.13
N VAL A 280 4.32 2.71 -3.94
CA VAL A 280 3.78 4.06 -3.72
C VAL A 280 4.86 4.98 -3.17
N THR A 281 4.91 6.21 -3.68
CA THR A 281 5.71 7.32 -3.16
C THR A 281 4.79 8.48 -2.83
N ILE A 282 4.65 8.79 -1.54
CA ILE A 282 3.83 9.88 -1.00
C ILE A 282 4.75 11.07 -0.76
N TYR A 283 4.47 12.23 -1.34
CA TYR A 283 5.26 13.45 -1.19
C TYR A 283 4.72 14.27 -0.01
N THR A 284 5.33 14.08 1.16
CA THR A 284 4.89 14.71 2.42
C THR A 284 5.29 16.18 2.52
N LEU A 285 6.32 16.58 1.82
CA LEU A 285 6.75 17.97 1.72
C LEU A 285 7.34 18.21 0.34
N GLU A 286 6.84 19.19 -0.37
CA GLU A 286 7.36 19.59 -1.67
C GLU A 286 7.48 21.11 -1.73
N LYS A 287 8.70 21.60 -1.97
CA LYS A 287 8.97 23.02 -2.26
C LYS A 287 9.64 23.14 -3.61
N GLN A 288 8.98 23.82 -4.51
CA GLN A 288 9.48 24.07 -5.86
C GLN A 288 10.26 25.38 -5.92
N ASN A 289 11.24 25.44 -6.82
CA ASN A 289 12.04 26.64 -7.09
C ASN A 289 12.72 27.23 -5.85
N VAL A 290 13.29 26.37 -5.01
CA VAL A 290 14.07 26.80 -3.84
C VAL A 290 15.56 26.72 -4.14
N LEU A 291 16.31 27.71 -3.68
CA LEU A 291 17.75 27.73 -3.80
C LEU A 291 18.34 26.57 -3.01
N SER A 292 19.09 25.69 -3.64
CA SER A 292 19.61 24.49 -3.02
C SER A 292 21.10 24.28 -3.21
N VAL A 293 21.67 23.52 -2.28
CA VAL A 293 23.05 23.06 -2.35
C VAL A 293 23.14 21.58 -2.00
N PRO A 294 24.02 20.80 -2.62
CA PRO A 294 24.27 19.43 -2.23
C PRO A 294 24.75 19.34 -0.78
N ASN A 295 24.24 18.38 -0.02
CA ASN A 295 24.61 18.16 1.37
C ASN A 295 26.11 17.93 1.58
N LYS A 296 26.81 17.43 0.55
CA LYS A 296 28.27 17.29 0.55
C LYS A 296 28.95 18.65 0.74
N ALA A 297 28.44 19.73 0.11
CA ALA A 297 29.00 21.08 0.23
C ALA A 297 28.88 21.66 1.66
N LEU A 298 27.80 21.31 2.39
CA LEU A 298 27.58 21.74 3.79
C LEU A 298 28.46 20.98 4.81
N ARG A 299 28.95 19.80 4.42
CA ARG A 299 29.85 18.96 5.25
C ARG A 299 31.32 19.22 4.93
N PHE A 300 31.61 19.82 3.76
CA PHE A 300 32.96 20.10 3.33
C PHE A 300 33.61 21.17 4.20
N THR A 301 34.86 20.92 4.62
CA THR A 301 35.72 21.89 5.32
C THR A 301 37.15 21.72 4.77
N PRO A 302 37.75 22.74 4.18
CA PRO A 302 39.13 22.68 3.69
C PRO A 302 40.10 22.50 4.87
N THR A 303 40.96 21.48 4.80
CA THR A 303 42.06 21.29 5.76
C THR A 303 43.32 22.00 5.24
N ALA A 304 44.18 22.46 6.14
CA ALA A 304 45.43 23.14 5.77
C ALA A 304 46.35 22.28 4.89
N GLU A 305 46.31 20.95 5.09
CA GLU A 305 47.10 19.99 4.30
C GLU A 305 46.62 19.89 2.84
N LEU A 306 45.29 19.91 2.62
CA LEU A 306 44.68 19.82 1.30
C LEU A 306 44.59 21.18 0.58
N ALA A 307 44.61 22.27 1.34
CA ALA A 307 44.55 23.61 0.77
C ALA A 307 45.84 23.97 0.02
N GLY A 308 46.96 23.34 0.32
CA GLY A 308 48.25 23.58 -0.35
C GLY A 308 48.70 25.02 -0.22
N LYS A 309 48.83 25.74 -1.37
CA LYS A 309 49.20 27.18 -1.44
C LYS A 309 48.02 28.12 -1.26
N ASN A 310 46.78 27.60 -1.20
CA ASN A 310 45.59 28.43 -1.13
C ASN A 310 45.35 28.92 0.32
N THR A 311 44.94 30.18 0.42
CA THR A 311 44.62 30.79 1.73
C THR A 311 43.21 30.43 2.15
N ILE A 312 43.02 30.01 3.41
CA ILE A 312 41.69 29.69 3.98
C ILE A 312 41.20 30.94 4.76
N LYS A 313 40.09 31.53 4.31
CA LYS A 313 39.36 32.58 5.04
C LYS A 313 38.07 31.98 5.59
N ASP A 314 38.07 31.64 6.89
CA ASP A 314 36.92 31.13 7.57
C ASP A 314 35.99 32.24 8.07
N CYS A 315 34.72 31.94 8.30
CA CYS A 315 33.71 32.81 8.88
C CYS A 315 33.06 32.19 10.13
N LYS A 316 32.46 33.05 10.96
CA LYS A 316 31.66 32.63 12.07
C LYS A 316 30.26 32.15 11.58
N GLY A 317 29.94 30.89 11.73
CA GLY A 317 28.64 30.31 11.33
C GLY A 317 28.59 28.82 11.64
N SER A 318 27.43 28.31 12.03
CA SER A 318 27.23 26.87 12.32
C SER A 318 27.15 26.05 11.04
N LYS A 319 26.59 26.61 9.96
CA LYS A 319 26.54 26.02 8.62
C LYS A 319 27.19 27.00 7.65
N LYS A 320 28.06 26.48 6.79
CA LYS A 320 28.82 27.28 5.82
C LYS A 320 29.09 26.46 4.58
N VAL A 321 29.22 27.16 3.47
CA VAL A 321 29.67 26.60 2.18
C VAL A 321 30.95 27.34 1.74
N TRP A 322 31.76 26.66 0.97
CA TRP A 322 33.06 27.15 0.57
C TRP A 322 33.11 27.46 -0.93
N THR A 323 33.67 28.61 -1.29
CA THR A 323 33.97 28.99 -2.65
C THR A 323 35.47 29.11 -2.83
N LEU A 324 35.97 28.84 -4.02
CA LEU A 324 37.37 29.05 -4.38
C LEU A 324 37.46 30.19 -5.42
N ASN A 325 37.99 31.33 -5.01
CA ASN A 325 38.25 32.47 -5.89
C ASN A 325 39.71 32.90 -5.75
N ASN A 326 40.43 33.03 -6.87
CA ASN A 326 41.82 33.49 -6.91
C ASN A 326 42.71 32.83 -5.84
N ASN A 327 42.68 31.50 -5.73
CA ASN A 327 43.45 30.74 -4.77
C ASN A 327 43.11 31.02 -3.28
N VAL A 328 41.91 31.55 -3.02
CA VAL A 328 41.40 31.76 -1.64
C VAL A 328 40.13 30.96 -1.45
N PHE A 329 40.14 30.03 -0.46
CA PHE A 329 38.95 29.41 0.05
C PHE A 329 38.21 30.41 0.94
N GLN A 330 37.06 30.82 0.51
CA GLN A 330 36.20 31.71 1.29
C GLN A 330 34.97 30.98 1.82
N ALA A 331 34.83 31.03 3.13
CA ALA A 331 33.63 30.52 3.77
C ALA A 331 32.48 31.53 3.68
N HIS A 332 31.30 31.07 3.33
CA HIS A 332 30.06 31.85 3.35
C HIS A 332 29.12 31.23 4.38
N PRO A 333 28.68 31.97 5.43
CA PRO A 333 27.71 31.49 6.38
C PRO A 333 26.36 31.40 5.66
N VAL A 334 25.66 30.27 5.79
CA VAL A 334 24.36 30.02 5.15
C VAL A 334 23.30 29.66 6.16
N ASN A 335 22.08 30.15 5.93
CA ASN A 335 20.91 29.72 6.65
C ASN A 335 20.26 28.59 5.86
N VAL A 336 20.15 27.42 6.48
CA VAL A 336 19.60 26.22 5.85
C VAL A 336 18.12 26.05 6.20
N GLY A 337 17.34 25.55 5.26
CA GLY A 337 15.94 25.16 5.42
C GLY A 337 15.76 23.65 5.45
N ILE A 338 14.84 23.14 4.63
CA ILE A 338 14.54 21.71 4.51
C ILE A 338 15.61 20.97 3.70
N THR A 339 15.69 19.65 3.89
CA THR A 339 16.60 18.77 3.14
C THR A 339 15.86 17.51 2.70
N ASP A 340 16.22 17.03 1.51
CA ASP A 340 15.76 15.73 0.96
C ASP A 340 16.79 14.60 1.15
N GLY A 341 17.86 14.85 1.94
CA GLY A 341 18.96 13.90 2.14
C GLY A 341 20.08 14.06 1.12
N VAL A 342 19.84 14.59 -0.08
CA VAL A 342 20.83 14.86 -1.14
C VAL A 342 21.16 16.35 -1.20
N ASN A 343 20.14 17.19 -1.24
CA ASN A 343 20.21 18.64 -1.29
C ASN A 343 19.57 19.26 -0.05
N THR A 344 20.01 20.48 0.28
CA THR A 344 19.44 21.30 1.36
C THR A 344 19.08 22.68 0.82
N GLU A 345 17.87 23.13 1.18
CA GLU A 345 17.39 24.49 0.91
C GLU A 345 18.28 25.52 1.58
N ILE A 346 18.63 26.59 0.86
CA ILE A 346 19.32 27.75 1.40
C ILE A 346 18.37 28.93 1.44
N LEU A 347 18.09 29.39 2.66
CA LEU A 347 17.22 30.55 2.91
C LEU A 347 17.96 31.90 2.73
N GLY A 348 19.31 31.89 2.74
CA GLY A 348 20.11 33.05 2.57
C GLY A 348 21.59 32.78 2.84
N GLY A 349 22.46 33.74 2.43
CA GLY A 349 23.91 33.67 2.64
C GLY A 349 24.73 33.46 1.37
N ILE A 350 24.10 32.97 0.29
CA ILE A 350 24.77 32.77 -1.01
C ILE A 350 23.78 33.03 -2.15
N ALA A 351 24.30 33.51 -3.29
CA ALA A 351 23.50 33.86 -4.47
C ALA A 351 23.41 32.68 -5.46
N LYS A 352 22.32 32.63 -6.23
CA LYS A 352 22.14 31.70 -7.36
C LYS A 352 23.32 31.87 -8.36
N GLY A 353 23.75 30.73 -8.91
CA GLY A 353 24.86 30.71 -9.88
C GLY A 353 26.25 30.68 -9.25
N THR A 354 26.36 30.79 -7.91
CA THR A 354 27.67 30.72 -7.24
C THR A 354 28.21 29.30 -7.30
N ARG A 355 29.48 29.14 -7.66
CA ARG A 355 30.16 27.84 -7.68
C ARG A 355 30.72 27.52 -6.30
N ILE A 356 30.27 26.46 -5.69
CA ILE A 356 30.67 25.98 -4.35
C ILE A 356 31.44 24.66 -4.46
N ILE A 357 32.30 24.39 -3.49
CA ILE A 357 33.09 23.16 -3.43
C ILE A 357 32.29 22.08 -2.68
N THR A 358 32.26 20.91 -3.25
CA THR A 358 31.58 19.74 -2.66
C THR A 358 32.57 18.74 -2.10
N GLU A 359 33.74 18.59 -2.78
CA GLU A 359 34.74 17.60 -2.41
C GLU A 359 36.11 17.98 -2.91
N MET A 360 37.17 17.57 -2.23
CA MET A 360 38.56 17.70 -2.67
C MET A 360 39.13 16.27 -2.83
N LYS A 361 39.75 16.00 -3.98
CA LYS A 361 40.41 14.72 -4.28
C LYS A 361 41.91 14.97 -4.56
N MET A 362 42.77 14.17 -3.96
CA MET A 362 44.18 14.13 -4.32
C MET A 362 44.32 13.39 -5.65
N SER A 363 45.04 14.01 -6.62
CA SER A 363 45.39 13.37 -7.88
C SER A 363 46.42 12.27 -7.61
N GLY A 364 45.93 11.06 -7.35
CA GLY A 364 46.73 9.89 -7.00
C GLY A 364 45.88 8.66 -6.65
N GLU A 365 44.60 8.87 -6.29
CA GLU A 365 43.62 7.79 -6.24
C GLU A 365 42.99 7.61 -7.63
N THR A 366 43.74 6.98 -8.55
CA THR A 366 43.09 6.34 -9.69
C THR A 366 42.14 5.30 -9.13
N ASN A 367 40.83 5.48 -9.39
CA ASN A 367 39.87 4.41 -9.33
C ASN A 367 40.41 3.28 -10.22
N ALA A 368 41.15 2.34 -9.66
CA ALA A 368 41.35 1.06 -10.31
C ALA A 368 39.93 0.52 -10.54
N PRO A 369 39.57 0.12 -11.77
CA PRO A 369 38.32 -0.57 -11.97
C PRO A 369 38.36 -1.78 -11.04
N ASP A 370 37.38 -1.87 -10.16
CA ASP A 370 37.15 -3.04 -9.31
C ASP A 370 36.87 -4.24 -10.21
N ASN A 371 37.96 -4.87 -10.67
CA ASN A 371 37.97 -6.22 -11.19
C ASN A 371 37.98 -7.14 -9.97
N GLY A 372 36.97 -7.04 -9.14
CA GLY A 372 36.68 -7.90 -8.03
C GLY A 372 36.33 -9.28 -8.54
N ALA A 373 37.34 -10.12 -8.72
CA ALA A 373 37.16 -11.54 -8.53
C ALA A 373 36.66 -11.72 -7.08
N PRO A 374 35.57 -12.47 -6.82
CA PRO A 374 35.05 -12.64 -5.48
C PRO A 374 36.11 -13.36 -4.63
N GLN A 375 36.74 -12.63 -3.71
CA GLN A 375 37.45 -13.25 -2.59
C GLN A 375 36.36 -13.93 -1.74
N GLN A 376 36.39 -15.28 -1.78
CA GLN A 376 35.66 -16.10 -0.82
C GLN A 376 36.18 -15.75 0.58
N GLU A 377 35.42 -14.94 1.31
CA GLU A 377 35.56 -14.87 2.76
C GLU A 377 35.25 -16.25 3.33
N SER A 378 36.28 -16.90 3.87
CA SER A 378 36.14 -18.15 4.59
C SER A 378 35.34 -17.89 5.88
N SER A 379 34.06 -18.23 5.86
CA SER A 379 33.24 -18.28 7.05
C SER A 379 33.83 -19.21 8.09
N PRO A 380 33.96 -18.85 9.37
CA PRO A 380 34.48 -19.72 10.44
C PRO A 380 33.66 -21.00 10.67
N PHE A 381 32.50 -21.11 10.05
CA PHE A 381 31.56 -22.24 10.18
C PHE A 381 31.40 -23.10 8.93
N ALA A 382 32.28 -22.98 7.94
CA ALA A 382 32.22 -23.85 6.77
C ALA A 382 32.79 -25.25 7.11
N PRO A 383 32.09 -26.36 6.80
CA PRO A 383 32.61 -27.72 7.05
C PRO A 383 33.79 -28.00 6.15
N LYS A 384 34.90 -28.45 6.75
CA LYS A 384 36.13 -28.89 6.05
C LYS A 384 35.87 -30.16 5.25
N HIS A 385 36.10 -30.12 3.95
CA HIS A 385 36.13 -31.32 3.12
C HIS A 385 37.31 -32.24 3.54
N PRO A 386 37.13 -33.59 3.64
CA PRO A 386 38.20 -34.51 3.95
C PRO A 386 39.20 -34.57 2.80
N GLY A 387 40.46 -34.29 3.11
CA GLY A 387 41.55 -34.23 2.17
C GLY A 387 41.86 -35.61 1.58
N SER A 388 42.00 -35.65 0.27
CA SER A 388 42.52 -36.74 -0.53
C SER A 388 44.02 -36.96 -0.21
N ASN A 389 44.29 -38.02 0.50
CA ASN A 389 45.64 -38.49 0.80
C ASN A 389 46.22 -39.20 -0.43
N LYS A 390 47.11 -38.56 -1.19
CA LYS A 390 47.94 -39.25 -2.21
C LYS A 390 49.27 -39.66 -1.59
N ASN A 391 49.34 -40.92 -1.19
CA ASN A 391 50.61 -41.58 -0.87
C ASN A 391 51.47 -41.67 -2.13
N LYS A 392 52.76 -41.29 -1.96
CA LYS A 392 53.89 -41.65 -2.81
C LYS A 392 54.23 -43.09 -2.58
N LYS A 393 54.41 -43.81 -3.64
CA LYS A 393 55.58 -44.64 -3.92
C LYS A 393 55.96 -44.47 -5.37
#